data_a3b21d5784396fc8956dda6c5f0da9f3
#
_entry.id   a3b21d5784396fc8956dda6c5f0da9f3
#
_cell.length_a   1.000
_cell.length_b   1.000
_cell.length_c   1.000
_cell.angle_alpha   90.00
_cell.angle_beta   90.00
_cell.angle_gamma   90.00
#
_symmetry.space_group_name_H-M   'P 1'
#
loop_
_entity.id
_entity.type
_entity.pdbx_description
1 polymer ?
#
loop_
_entity_poly.entity_id
_entity_poly.type
_entity_poly.pdbx_seq_one_letter_code
_entity_poly.pdbx_strand_id
1 'polypeptide(L)'
;ADREFRQIRDETEAEMLKAFWEAASKYDEFVSFNGRAFDAPFLAVRSAINKIRPTKDLMSNRYVSSQKFGAVHIDLLDQLTFYGAVRKKGNLHLWSRAFGIESPKAQGITGDDVGRLFKEKKFLDIAKYNVGDLKATRELYKYWVEYIRM
;
A
#
# COMPACT_ATOMS: atom_id res chain seq x y z
N ALA A 1 0.94 -7.93 -19.17
CA ALA A 1 1.42 -6.81 -18.35
C ALA A 1 1.10 -5.46 -19.00
N ASP A 2 1.43 -5.25 -20.29
CA ASP A 2 1.19 -3.95 -20.96
C ASP A 2 -0.28 -3.63 -21.23
N ARG A 3 -1.16 -4.62 -21.30
CA ARG A 3 -2.61 -4.40 -21.52
C ARG A 3 -3.31 -3.90 -20.25
N GLU A 4 -2.97 -4.43 -19.08
CA GLU A 4 -3.55 -3.99 -17.81
C GLU A 4 -3.17 -2.52 -17.49
N PHE A 5 -1.92 -2.14 -17.76
CA PHE A 5 -1.48 -0.75 -17.54
C PHE A 5 -2.04 0.26 -18.55
N ARG A 6 -2.42 -0.18 -19.75
CA ARG A 6 -3.10 0.68 -20.74
C ARG A 6 -4.56 0.97 -20.36
N GLN A 7 -5.24 0.00 -19.77
CA GLN A 7 -6.64 0.13 -19.35
C GLN A 7 -6.79 1.18 -18.23
N ILE A 8 -5.82 1.28 -17.29
CA ILE A 8 -5.80 2.28 -16.23
C ILE A 8 -5.65 3.73 -16.77
N ARG A 9 -5.14 3.93 -17.97
CA ARG A 9 -4.93 5.27 -18.56
C ARG A 9 -6.20 6.00 -18.94
N ASP A 10 -7.24 5.28 -19.29
CA ASP A 10 -8.48 5.84 -19.84
C ASP A 10 -9.61 5.88 -18.82
N GLU A 11 -9.39 5.33 -17.61
CA GLU A 11 -10.37 5.35 -16.54
C GLU A 11 -10.33 6.65 -15.75
N THR A 12 -11.50 7.16 -15.39
CA THR A 12 -11.62 8.28 -14.46
C THR A 12 -11.25 7.83 -13.04
N GLU A 13 -10.88 8.78 -12.16
CA GLU A 13 -10.61 8.49 -10.75
C GLU A 13 -11.80 7.77 -10.09
N ALA A 14 -13.04 8.21 -10.41
CA ALA A 14 -14.25 7.59 -9.87
C ALA A 14 -14.37 6.11 -10.29
N GLU A 15 -14.07 5.79 -11.54
CA GLU A 15 -14.09 4.42 -12.05
C GLU A 15 -13.02 3.55 -11.39
N MET A 16 -11.80 4.09 -11.24
CA MET A 16 -10.72 3.40 -10.54
C MET A 16 -11.07 3.10 -9.08
N LEU A 17 -11.65 4.07 -8.38
CA LEU A 17 -12.08 3.90 -6.98
C LEU A 17 -13.21 2.86 -6.85
N LYS A 18 -14.18 2.86 -7.76
CA LYS A 18 -15.25 1.82 -7.80
C LYS A 18 -14.66 0.44 -8.00
N ALA A 19 -13.77 0.29 -8.99
CA ALA A 19 -13.10 -0.97 -9.29
C ALA A 19 -12.26 -1.46 -8.10
N PHE A 20 -11.54 -0.55 -7.43
CA PHE A 20 -10.78 -0.87 -6.21
C PHE A 20 -11.69 -1.41 -5.11
N TRP A 21 -12.77 -0.72 -4.78
CA TRP A 21 -13.67 -1.15 -3.71
C TRP A 21 -14.45 -2.43 -4.05
N GLU A 22 -14.79 -2.65 -5.31
CA GLU A 22 -15.36 -3.91 -5.77
C GLU A 22 -14.38 -5.06 -5.60
N ALA A 23 -13.12 -4.88 -5.99
CA ALA A 23 -12.08 -5.86 -5.76
C ALA A 23 -11.83 -6.09 -4.25
N ALA A 24 -11.74 -5.02 -3.47
CA ALA A 24 -11.53 -5.08 -2.03
C ALA A 24 -12.64 -5.85 -1.30
N SER A 25 -13.89 -5.80 -1.79
CA SER A 25 -15.01 -6.52 -1.19
C SER A 25 -14.79 -8.04 -1.11
N LYS A 26 -13.92 -8.58 -1.95
CA LYS A 26 -13.62 -10.03 -2.06
C LYS A 26 -12.52 -10.49 -1.12
N TYR A 27 -11.86 -9.58 -0.41
CA TYR A 27 -10.73 -9.88 0.48
C TYR A 27 -11.07 -9.56 1.93
N ASP A 28 -10.50 -10.30 2.85
CA ASP A 28 -10.69 -10.15 4.30
C ASP A 28 -9.49 -9.50 4.98
N GLU A 29 -8.32 -9.59 4.39
CA GLU A 29 -7.08 -9.04 4.93
C GLU A 29 -6.36 -8.17 3.90
N PHE A 30 -5.91 -7.01 4.34
CA PHE A 30 -5.22 -6.00 3.55
C PHE A 30 -3.87 -5.72 4.18
N VAL A 31 -2.83 -5.68 3.39
CA VAL A 31 -1.47 -5.45 3.85
C VAL A 31 -0.91 -4.20 3.21
N SER A 32 -0.32 -3.35 4.01
CA SER A 32 0.36 -2.13 3.55
C SER A 32 1.67 -1.90 4.30
N PHE A 33 2.44 -0.96 3.82
CA PHE A 33 3.55 -0.38 4.56
C PHE A 33 3.28 1.11 4.77
N ASN A 34 3.02 1.52 6.02
CA ASN A 34 2.60 2.87 6.39
C ASN A 34 1.25 3.30 5.77
N GLY A 35 0.42 2.35 5.37
CA GLY A 35 -0.85 2.61 4.70
C GLY A 35 -1.91 3.22 5.61
N ARG A 36 -1.84 3.00 6.91
CA ARG A 36 -2.73 3.65 7.88
C ARG A 36 -2.49 5.17 7.98
N ALA A 37 -1.27 5.61 7.73
CA ALA A 37 -0.93 7.03 7.73
C ALA A 37 -1.13 7.71 6.37
N PHE A 38 -1.20 6.96 5.28
CA PHE A 38 -1.27 7.52 3.93
C PHE A 38 -2.33 6.87 3.04
N ASP A 39 -2.16 5.62 2.62
CA ASP A 39 -2.99 5.00 1.58
C ASP A 39 -4.47 4.90 1.98
N ALA A 40 -4.77 4.39 3.17
CA ALA A 40 -6.14 4.17 3.61
C ALA A 40 -6.91 5.47 3.85
N PRO A 41 -6.37 6.50 4.55
CA PRO A 41 -7.02 7.80 4.66
C PRO A 41 -7.19 8.48 3.30
N PHE A 42 -6.20 8.40 2.42
CA PHE A 42 -6.27 8.98 1.08
C PHE A 42 -7.41 8.35 0.27
N LEU A 43 -7.48 7.02 0.23
CA LEU A 43 -8.58 6.31 -0.45
C LEU A 43 -9.95 6.70 0.11
N ALA A 44 -10.08 6.79 1.43
CA ALA A 44 -11.34 7.18 2.08
C ALA A 44 -11.78 8.60 1.68
N VAL A 45 -10.88 9.57 1.74
CA VAL A 45 -11.17 10.97 1.39
C VAL A 45 -11.46 11.12 -0.10
N ARG A 46 -10.66 10.51 -0.98
CA ARG A 46 -10.89 10.55 -2.42
C ARG A 46 -12.22 9.89 -2.82
N SER A 47 -12.56 8.79 -2.14
CA SER A 47 -13.86 8.13 -2.34
C SER A 47 -15.02 9.05 -1.95
N ALA A 48 -14.93 9.74 -0.81
CA ALA A 48 -15.95 10.70 -0.38
C ALA A 48 -16.11 11.87 -1.37
N ILE A 49 -15.01 12.43 -1.87
CA ILE A 49 -15.02 13.50 -2.89
C ILE A 49 -15.75 13.03 -4.16
N ASN A 50 -15.53 11.78 -4.56
CA ASN A 50 -16.18 11.18 -5.73
C ASN A 50 -17.57 10.56 -5.41
N LYS A 51 -18.11 10.76 -4.19
CA LYS A 51 -19.40 10.21 -3.74
C LYS A 51 -19.49 8.69 -3.83
N ILE A 52 -18.38 8.01 -3.58
CA ILE A 52 -18.25 6.56 -3.58
C ILE A 52 -18.13 6.09 -2.13
N ARG A 53 -18.97 5.13 -1.73
CA ARG A 53 -18.90 4.53 -0.41
C ARG A 53 -17.90 3.36 -0.40
N PRO A 54 -16.89 3.38 0.49
CA PRO A 54 -16.01 2.24 0.70
C PRO A 54 -16.77 0.97 1.08
N THR A 55 -16.36 -0.17 0.56
CA THR A 55 -16.92 -1.49 0.92
C THR A 55 -16.25 -2.11 2.15
N LYS A 56 -15.09 -1.57 2.55
CA LYS A 56 -14.30 -2.04 3.69
C LYS A 56 -13.86 -0.85 4.55
N ASP A 57 -13.93 -1.00 5.87
CA ASP A 57 -13.37 -0.03 6.80
C ASP A 57 -11.91 -0.39 7.11
N LEU A 58 -10.98 0.21 6.37
CA LEU A 58 -9.55 -0.02 6.52
C LEU A 58 -8.93 0.78 7.68
N MET A 59 -9.73 1.55 8.42
CA MET A 59 -9.26 2.44 9.49
C MET A 59 -9.98 2.20 10.83
N SER A 60 -10.67 1.06 10.99
CA SER A 60 -11.52 0.79 12.16
C SER A 60 -10.76 0.78 13.50
N ASN A 61 -9.58 0.19 13.54
CA ASN A 61 -8.72 0.14 14.72
C ASN A 61 -7.25 0.00 14.31
N ARG A 62 -6.36 0.58 15.09
CA ARG A 62 -4.91 0.44 14.87
C ARG A 62 -4.41 -0.97 15.20
N TYR A 63 -4.92 -1.53 16.28
CA TYR A 63 -4.48 -2.84 16.75
C TYR A 63 -5.21 -3.95 16.01
N VAL A 64 -4.45 -4.83 15.35
CA VAL A 64 -4.99 -5.93 14.53
C VAL A 64 -5.95 -6.82 15.33
N SER A 65 -5.63 -7.11 16.58
CA SER A 65 -6.49 -7.92 17.48
C SER A 65 -7.86 -7.32 17.75
N SER A 66 -8.03 -6.01 17.54
CA SER A 66 -9.28 -5.28 17.77
C SER A 66 -10.01 -4.94 16.48
N GLN A 67 -9.50 -5.35 15.34
CA GLN A 67 -10.13 -5.13 14.03
C GLN A 67 -11.21 -6.19 13.77
N LYS A 68 -12.23 -5.80 13.00
CA LYS A 68 -13.31 -6.72 12.63
C LYS A 68 -12.84 -7.70 11.55
N PHE A 69 -13.29 -8.95 11.67
CA PHE A 69 -13.13 -9.93 10.60
C PHE A 69 -13.72 -9.41 9.27
N GLY A 70 -13.04 -9.72 8.18
CA GLY A 70 -13.45 -9.30 6.83
C GLY A 70 -12.95 -7.92 6.39
N ALA A 71 -12.29 -7.17 7.28
CA ALA A 71 -11.66 -5.88 6.96
C ALA A 71 -10.40 -5.65 7.79
N VAL A 72 -9.57 -6.67 7.94
CA VAL A 72 -8.32 -6.58 8.70
C VAL A 72 -7.28 -5.83 7.88
N HIS A 73 -6.77 -4.73 8.40
CA HIS A 73 -5.69 -3.96 7.78
C HIS A 73 -4.41 -4.08 8.60
N ILE A 74 -3.44 -4.78 8.05
CA ILE A 74 -2.11 -4.98 8.62
C ILE A 74 -1.18 -3.94 8.02
N ASP A 75 -0.82 -2.93 8.81
CA ASP A 75 0.23 -1.98 8.46
C ASP A 75 1.57 -2.50 8.96
N LEU A 76 2.43 -2.94 8.06
CA LEU A 76 3.70 -3.56 8.42
C LEU A 76 4.65 -2.60 9.16
N LEU A 77 4.55 -1.28 8.92
CA LEU A 77 5.34 -0.34 9.70
C LEU A 77 4.90 -0.33 11.17
N ASP A 78 3.60 -0.40 11.44
CA ASP A 78 3.08 -0.55 12.81
C ASP A 78 3.52 -1.89 13.42
N GLN A 79 3.47 -2.97 12.68
CA GLN A 79 3.85 -4.30 13.18
C GLN A 79 5.34 -4.40 13.47
N LEU A 80 6.20 -3.96 12.56
CA LEU A 80 7.66 -4.00 12.69
C LEU A 80 8.19 -3.02 13.73
N THR A 81 7.46 -1.97 14.04
CA THR A 81 7.79 -1.03 15.12
C THR A 81 7.03 -1.32 16.43
N PHE A 82 6.30 -2.42 16.48
CA PHE A 82 5.49 -2.82 17.64
C PHE A 82 4.56 -1.68 18.08
N TYR A 83 3.77 -1.16 17.11
CA TYR A 83 2.86 -0.03 17.29
C TYR A 83 3.55 1.24 17.83
N GLY A 84 4.76 1.50 17.36
CA GLY A 84 5.51 2.70 17.70
C GLY A 84 6.38 2.60 18.96
N ALA A 85 6.53 1.41 19.56
CA ALA A 85 7.50 1.18 20.61
C ALA A 85 8.94 1.46 20.14
N VAL A 86 9.22 1.14 18.89
CA VAL A 86 10.46 1.55 18.21
C VAL A 86 10.26 2.96 17.66
N ARG A 87 10.97 3.94 18.23
CA ARG A 87 10.76 5.36 17.89
C ARG A 87 11.19 5.73 16.47
N LYS A 88 12.31 5.18 15.98
CA LYS A 88 12.76 5.38 14.59
C LYS A 88 12.06 4.38 13.69
N LYS A 89 11.04 4.85 12.99
CA LYS A 89 10.17 3.98 12.18
C LYS A 89 10.88 3.37 10.98
N GLY A 90 11.78 4.11 10.32
CA GLY A 90 12.38 3.70 9.06
C GLY A 90 11.39 3.73 7.88
N ASN A 91 11.89 3.54 6.68
CA ASN A 91 11.10 3.44 5.47
C ASN A 91 11.14 2.01 4.91
N LEU A 92 10.33 1.74 3.88
CA LEU A 92 10.27 0.43 3.25
C LEU A 92 11.64 -0.05 2.75
N HIS A 93 12.46 0.85 2.21
CA HIS A 93 13.81 0.51 1.73
C HIS A 93 14.72 0.02 2.86
N LEU A 94 14.73 0.71 4.02
CA LEU A 94 15.52 0.31 5.18
C LEU A 94 15.11 -1.07 5.69
N TRP A 95 13.81 -1.30 5.86
CA TRP A 95 13.29 -2.59 6.31
C TRP A 95 13.53 -3.70 5.31
N SER A 96 13.36 -3.43 4.01
CA SER A 96 13.67 -4.39 2.95
C SER A 96 15.12 -4.81 2.99
N ARG A 97 16.05 -3.86 3.13
CA ARG A 97 17.49 -4.18 3.26
C ARG A 97 17.80 -4.99 4.50
N ALA A 98 17.16 -4.68 5.63
CA ALA A 98 17.38 -5.42 6.88
C ALA A 98 17.01 -6.90 6.75
N PHE A 99 15.98 -7.21 5.95
CA PHE A 99 15.53 -8.58 5.68
C PHE A 99 16.13 -9.20 4.39
N GLY A 100 17.05 -8.51 3.71
CA GLY A 100 17.65 -9.01 2.46
C GLY A 100 16.67 -9.03 1.29
N ILE A 101 15.66 -8.17 1.30
CA ILE A 101 14.64 -8.05 0.24
C ILE A 101 15.06 -6.98 -0.75
N GLU A 102 14.93 -7.26 -2.06
CA GLU A 102 15.14 -6.26 -3.10
C GLU A 102 14.12 -5.12 -2.98
N SER A 103 14.62 -3.89 -3.06
CA SER A 103 13.81 -2.68 -2.94
C SER A 103 13.86 -1.88 -4.24
N PRO A 104 12.76 -1.15 -4.62
CA PRO A 104 12.72 -0.33 -5.83
C PRO A 104 13.78 0.75 -5.87
N LYS A 105 14.25 1.27 -4.73
CA LYS A 105 15.34 2.25 -4.67
C LYS A 105 16.67 1.71 -5.21
N ALA A 106 16.87 0.40 -5.18
CA ALA A 106 18.04 -0.22 -5.79
C ALA A 106 18.08 -0.04 -7.32
N GLN A 107 16.94 0.29 -7.95
CA GLN A 107 16.79 0.56 -9.38
C GLN A 107 16.91 2.05 -9.72
N GLY A 108 17.29 2.92 -8.76
CA GLY A 108 17.58 4.33 -8.97
C GLY A 108 16.37 5.28 -8.96
N ILE A 109 15.13 4.79 -8.78
CA ILE A 109 13.93 5.61 -8.65
C ILE A 109 13.58 5.75 -7.17
N THR A 110 13.29 6.98 -6.73
CA THR A 110 12.84 7.28 -5.36
C THR A 110 11.44 7.90 -5.38
N GLY A 111 10.78 7.96 -4.21
CA GLY A 111 9.50 8.64 -4.06
C GLY A 111 9.52 10.11 -4.49
N ASP A 112 10.67 10.78 -4.33
CA ASP A 112 10.85 12.18 -4.75
C ASP A 112 10.83 12.36 -6.27
N ASP A 113 11.16 11.31 -7.03
CA ASP A 113 11.11 11.31 -8.49
C ASP A 113 9.69 11.22 -9.07
N VAL A 114 8.72 10.73 -8.29
CA VAL A 114 7.34 10.48 -8.76
C VAL A 114 6.69 11.76 -9.30
N GLY A 115 6.86 12.89 -8.61
CA GLY A 115 6.33 14.17 -9.07
C GLY A 115 6.91 14.61 -10.42
N ARG A 116 8.20 14.41 -10.63
CA ARG A 116 8.88 14.70 -11.90
C ARG A 116 8.41 13.76 -13.00
N LEU A 117 8.37 12.46 -12.74
CA LEU A 117 7.90 11.45 -13.68
C LEU A 117 6.45 11.68 -14.10
N PHE A 118 5.60 12.13 -13.16
CA PHE A 118 4.21 12.50 -13.47
C PHE A 118 4.12 13.68 -14.42
N LYS A 119 4.87 14.76 -14.16
CA LYS A 119 4.95 15.94 -15.05
C LYS A 119 5.47 15.57 -16.44
N GLU A 120 6.43 14.67 -16.53
CA GLU A 120 7.00 14.14 -17.78
C GLU A 120 6.11 13.08 -18.44
N LYS A 121 4.93 12.77 -17.87
CA LYS A 121 3.99 11.74 -18.34
C LYS A 121 4.60 10.34 -18.43
N LYS A 122 5.59 10.05 -17.61
CA LYS A 122 6.24 8.72 -17.49
C LYS A 122 5.46 7.81 -16.55
N PHE A 123 4.18 7.61 -16.85
CA PHE A 123 3.26 6.87 -15.98
C PHE A 123 3.64 5.40 -15.82
N LEU A 124 4.22 4.77 -16.84
CA LEU A 124 4.69 3.39 -16.74
C LEU A 124 5.82 3.23 -15.72
N ASP A 125 6.74 4.21 -15.65
CA ASP A 125 7.84 4.17 -14.67
C ASP A 125 7.31 4.33 -13.25
N ILE A 126 6.31 5.20 -13.04
CA ILE A 126 5.61 5.32 -11.76
C ILE A 126 4.92 4.00 -11.38
N ALA A 127 4.23 3.36 -12.33
CA ALA A 127 3.56 2.09 -12.09
C ALA A 127 4.55 0.96 -11.75
N LYS A 128 5.68 0.88 -12.45
CA LYS A 128 6.76 -0.07 -12.17
C LYS A 128 7.36 0.14 -10.78
N TYR A 129 7.59 1.39 -10.39
CA TYR A 129 8.05 1.74 -9.06
C TYR A 129 7.04 1.28 -7.98
N ASN A 130 5.76 1.56 -8.18
CA ASN A 130 4.71 1.13 -7.25
C ASN A 130 4.61 -0.40 -7.14
N VAL A 131 4.70 -1.12 -8.26
CA VAL A 131 4.74 -2.60 -8.25
C VAL A 131 5.94 -3.13 -7.48
N GLY A 132 7.09 -2.46 -7.58
CA GLY A 132 8.27 -2.79 -6.78
C GLY A 132 8.04 -2.63 -5.28
N ASP A 133 7.39 -1.56 -4.86
CA ASP A 133 6.99 -1.34 -3.46
C ASP A 133 6.01 -2.42 -2.98
N LEU A 134 5.05 -2.80 -3.80
CA LEU A 134 4.09 -3.86 -3.48
C LEU A 134 4.78 -5.23 -3.32
N LYS A 135 5.74 -5.55 -4.20
CA LYS A 135 6.53 -6.79 -4.10
C LYS A 135 7.36 -6.82 -2.81
N ALA A 136 8.04 -5.73 -2.48
CA ALA A 136 8.82 -5.63 -1.25
C ALA A 136 7.91 -5.76 -0.01
N THR A 137 6.77 -5.10 0.00
CA THR A 137 5.76 -5.21 1.07
C THR A 137 5.27 -6.65 1.24
N ARG A 138 5.02 -7.35 0.14
CA ARG A 138 4.61 -8.76 0.18
C ARG A 138 5.68 -9.66 0.78
N GLU A 139 6.95 -9.47 0.43
CA GLU A 139 8.04 -10.26 0.99
C GLU A 139 8.25 -9.96 2.49
N LEU A 140 8.16 -8.70 2.90
CA LEU A 140 8.17 -8.31 4.32
C LEU A 140 7.00 -8.95 5.10
N TYR A 141 5.81 -8.99 4.52
CA TYR A 141 4.65 -9.63 5.13
C TYR A 141 4.90 -11.12 5.40
N LYS A 142 5.54 -11.84 4.47
CA LYS A 142 5.89 -13.26 4.67
C LYS A 142 6.82 -13.44 5.86
N TYR A 143 7.87 -12.62 5.97
CA TYR A 143 8.77 -12.63 7.13
C TYR A 143 8.04 -12.34 8.44
N TRP A 144 7.17 -11.33 8.42
CA TRP A 144 6.39 -10.99 9.60
C TRP A 144 5.46 -12.13 10.04
N VAL A 145 4.75 -12.76 9.11
CA VAL A 145 3.86 -13.89 9.40
C VAL A 145 4.64 -15.07 9.98
N GLU A 146 5.81 -15.37 9.41
CA GLU A 146 6.58 -16.57 9.78
C GLU A 146 7.33 -16.41 11.11
N TYR A 147 7.85 -15.22 11.40
CA TYR A 147 8.78 -15.04 12.50
C TYR A 147 8.36 -14.05 13.57
N ILE A 148 7.39 -13.19 13.34
CA ILE A 148 7.05 -12.09 14.26
C ILE A 148 5.60 -12.16 14.74
N ARG A 149 4.66 -12.52 13.85
CA ARG A 149 3.24 -12.61 14.18
C ARG A 149 3.01 -13.70 15.24
N MET A 150 2.45 -13.28 16.39
CA MET A 150 2.04 -14.19 17.47
C MET A 150 0.52 -14.34 17.52
#